data_9819897a05dab386f7585aeb7df180bd
#
_entry.id   9819897a05dab386f7585aeb7df180bd
#
_cell.length_a   1.000
_cell.length_b   1.000
_cell.length_c   1.000
_cell.angle_alpha   90.00
_cell.angle_beta   90.00
_cell.angle_gamma   90.00
#
_symmetry.space_group_name_H-M   'P 1'
#
loop_
_entity.id
_entity.type
_entity.pdbx_description
1 polymer ?
#
loop_
_entity_poly.entity_id
_entity_poly.type
_entity_poly.pdbx_seq_one_letter_code
_entity_poly.pdbx_strand_id
1 'polypeptide(L)'
;MRRFIIISIILSCCGGSAEPLPSQVDEEPKVAEQVLANEDKKQETTTTQQETTTTQQETTTTVPDAVLSNIKNLKTRGVSPHMEVVDSTTIRIFYSSLDVMGLAVDLCDFDLNCTRQGVVNRVQDLTLITTLDGVRRGYFVELNPNTKSKEIYTAIFSEDGLSYTDTKALGFSDGGSMAWGVPDAVLLPDGRVRLYWVAESEGMRGEKIVSATSESTLGINFIRDPGYRFEDGYVDFEVLIAENNNWKAVFSYSPEGLPKIPQSIFYGTSKDGLDWEFTGNPISPLDVSYLDPTGILLDDSTYLLVSSVAPNELGDREYILYSMILTLP
;
A
#
# COMPACT_ATOMS: atom_id res chain seq x y z
N MET A 1 6.14 -13.82 -49.19
CA MET A 1 6.33 -12.39 -48.93
C MET A 1 5.03 -11.81 -48.40
N ARG A 2 4.92 -11.63 -47.08
CA ARG A 2 3.79 -10.94 -46.44
C ARG A 2 4.40 -9.74 -45.71
N ARG A 3 4.00 -8.55 -46.13
CA ARG A 3 4.43 -7.27 -45.55
C ARG A 3 3.70 -7.03 -44.26
N PHE A 4 4.44 -6.88 -43.16
CA PHE A 4 3.93 -6.34 -41.91
C PHE A 4 3.86 -4.84 -41.99
N ILE A 5 2.68 -4.29 -41.78
CA ILE A 5 2.46 -2.85 -41.62
C ILE A 5 2.62 -2.52 -40.15
N ILE A 6 3.67 -1.79 -39.81
CA ILE A 6 3.87 -1.20 -38.49
C ILE A 6 3.10 0.10 -38.48
N ILE A 7 2.04 0.18 -37.66
CA ILE A 7 1.31 1.42 -37.39
C ILE A 7 1.97 2.09 -36.19
N SER A 8 2.80 3.08 -36.47
CA SER A 8 3.31 4.01 -35.46
C SER A 8 2.23 5.03 -35.15
N ILE A 9 1.68 5.00 -33.93
CA ILE A 9 0.79 6.05 -33.43
C ILE A 9 1.66 7.18 -32.89
N ILE A 10 1.77 8.23 -33.67
CA ILE A 10 2.37 9.50 -33.26
C ILE A 10 1.29 10.29 -32.52
N LEU A 11 1.45 10.47 -31.20
CA LEU A 11 0.65 11.44 -30.45
C LEU A 11 1.15 12.85 -30.79
N SER A 12 0.37 13.55 -31.61
CA SER A 12 0.53 14.97 -31.90
C SER A 12 -0.08 15.78 -30.75
N CYS A 13 0.74 16.51 -30.01
CA CYS A 13 0.30 17.55 -29.08
C CYS A 13 -0.15 18.76 -29.93
N CYS A 14 -1.46 19.02 -29.98
CA CYS A 14 -2.00 20.31 -30.43
C CYS A 14 -2.02 21.29 -29.26
N GLY A 15 -1.14 22.28 -29.30
CA GLY A 15 -1.22 23.47 -28.48
C GLY A 15 -2.42 24.33 -28.89
N GLY A 16 -3.36 24.50 -27.97
CA GLY A 16 -4.42 25.48 -28.05
C GLY A 16 -4.09 26.68 -27.16
N SER A 17 -3.82 27.81 -27.81
CA SER A 17 -3.71 29.12 -27.14
C SER A 17 -5.08 29.54 -26.64
N ALA A 18 -5.25 29.68 -25.34
CA ALA A 18 -6.43 30.29 -24.70
C ALA A 18 -6.17 31.78 -24.52
N GLU A 19 -7.07 32.62 -25.05
CA GLU A 19 -7.12 34.06 -24.81
C GLU A 19 -7.50 34.34 -23.33
N PRO A 20 -7.03 35.43 -22.74
CA PRO A 20 -7.35 35.79 -21.36
C PRO A 20 -8.74 36.47 -21.27
N LEU A 21 -9.59 35.94 -20.40
CA LEU A 21 -10.83 36.58 -19.98
C LEU A 21 -10.56 37.75 -19.03
N PRO A 22 -11.40 38.81 -19.06
CA PRO A 22 -11.17 40.01 -18.28
C PRO A 22 -11.45 39.84 -16.79
N SER A 23 -10.61 40.46 -16.00
CA SER A 23 -10.70 40.57 -14.54
C SER A 23 -11.96 41.30 -14.09
N GLN A 24 -12.79 40.63 -13.33
CA GLN A 24 -13.77 41.32 -12.46
C GLN A 24 -13.13 41.65 -11.13
N VAL A 25 -13.19 42.93 -10.81
CA VAL A 25 -12.84 43.49 -9.51
C VAL A 25 -14.13 43.40 -8.67
N ASP A 26 -14.13 42.67 -7.60
CA ASP A 26 -15.19 42.72 -6.60
C ASP A 26 -14.64 43.23 -5.26
N GLU A 27 -15.37 44.20 -4.78
CA GLU A 27 -15.09 45.08 -3.62
C GLU A 27 -15.12 44.27 -2.29
N GLU A 28 -14.18 44.59 -1.42
CA GLU A 28 -14.20 44.18 0.00
C GLU A 28 -15.32 44.88 0.76
N PRO A 29 -16.08 44.21 1.63
CA PRO A 29 -16.85 44.90 2.67
C PRO A 29 -15.99 45.11 3.92
N LYS A 30 -15.77 46.37 4.24
CA LYS A 30 -15.31 46.88 5.55
C LYS A 30 -16.30 46.46 6.63
N VAL A 31 -15.87 45.77 7.66
CA VAL A 31 -16.59 45.59 8.90
C VAL A 31 -15.85 46.33 10.02
N ALA A 32 -16.63 47.14 10.71
CA ALA A 32 -16.22 48.09 11.69
C ALA A 32 -15.74 47.46 13.00
N GLU A 33 -14.71 48.07 13.52
CA GLU A 33 -14.19 48.00 14.88
C GLU A 33 -15.24 48.47 15.90
N GLN A 34 -15.60 47.65 16.88
CA GLN A 34 -16.22 48.09 18.11
C GLN A 34 -15.40 47.67 19.32
N VAL A 35 -14.75 48.69 19.85
CA VAL A 35 -14.14 48.72 21.18
C VAL A 35 -15.24 48.80 22.23
N LEU A 36 -15.23 47.89 23.20
CA LEU A 36 -15.87 48.12 24.50
C LEU A 36 -14.95 47.58 25.60
N ALA A 37 -14.40 48.56 26.32
CA ALA A 37 -13.76 48.40 27.60
C ALA A 37 -14.80 48.06 28.68
N ASN A 38 -14.49 47.08 29.53
CA ASN A 38 -15.04 47.05 30.89
C ASN A 38 -13.96 46.53 31.82
N GLU A 39 -13.50 47.45 32.64
CA GLU A 39 -12.77 47.16 33.87
C GLU A 39 -13.76 46.64 34.91
N ASP A 40 -13.46 45.51 35.54
CA ASP A 40 -13.95 45.25 36.89
C ASP A 40 -12.92 44.46 37.69
N LYS A 41 -12.48 45.11 38.76
CA LYS A 41 -11.62 44.59 39.83
C LYS A 41 -12.37 43.51 40.61
N LYS A 42 -11.77 42.34 40.81
CA LYS A 42 -12.11 41.49 41.94
C LYS A 42 -10.94 40.65 42.45
N GLN A 43 -10.46 41.10 43.57
CA GLN A 43 -10.00 40.42 44.79
C GLN A 43 -9.34 38.99 44.63
N GLU A 44 -8.05 38.97 44.93
CA GLU A 44 -7.24 37.78 45.19
C GLU A 44 -7.75 37.01 46.41
N THR A 45 -8.01 35.73 46.21
CA THR A 45 -8.07 34.78 47.31
C THR A 45 -7.04 33.69 46.98
N THR A 46 -5.92 33.73 47.68
CA THR A 46 -4.86 32.75 47.58
C THR A 46 -5.29 31.46 48.28
N THR A 47 -5.72 30.47 47.51
CA THR A 47 -5.88 29.09 47.98
C THR A 47 -4.69 28.30 47.53
N THR A 48 -3.78 27.97 48.42
CA THR A 48 -2.66 27.07 48.18
C THR A 48 -3.23 25.67 48.06
N GLN A 49 -3.45 25.19 46.82
CA GLN A 49 -3.66 23.80 46.55
C GLN A 49 -2.30 23.11 46.41
N GLN A 50 -2.07 22.18 47.29
CA GLN A 50 -0.92 21.27 47.25
C GLN A 50 -1.18 20.29 46.12
N GLU A 51 -0.58 20.52 44.95
CA GLU A 51 -0.60 19.58 43.83
C GLU A 51 0.18 18.32 44.21
N THR A 52 -0.52 17.24 44.46
CA THR A 52 0.05 15.89 44.52
C THR A 52 0.33 15.47 43.08
N THR A 53 1.57 15.68 42.62
CA THR A 53 2.02 15.18 41.34
C THR A 53 2.10 13.67 41.39
N THR A 54 1.04 12.99 41.00
CA THR A 54 1.08 11.54 40.73
C THR A 54 1.80 11.39 39.41
N THR A 55 3.08 11.07 39.45
CA THR A 55 3.84 10.66 38.27
C THR A 55 3.27 9.31 37.81
N GLN A 56 2.34 9.34 36.87
CA GLN A 56 1.99 8.16 36.11
C GLN A 56 3.23 7.79 35.30
N GLN A 57 3.84 6.70 35.68
CA GLN A 57 4.89 6.06 34.89
C GLN A 57 4.16 5.47 33.68
N GLU A 58 4.22 6.18 32.54
CA GLU A 58 3.83 5.61 31.26
C GLU A 58 4.72 4.41 31.01
N THR A 59 4.15 3.23 31.16
CA THR A 59 4.74 2.00 30.65
C THR A 59 4.61 2.08 29.14
N THR A 60 5.61 2.63 28.49
CA THR A 60 5.80 2.45 27.06
C THR A 60 6.00 0.96 26.81
N THR A 61 4.94 0.28 26.40
CA THR A 61 5.04 -1.05 25.80
C THR A 61 5.77 -0.86 24.47
N THR A 62 7.08 -1.08 24.48
CA THR A 62 7.86 -1.12 23.25
C THR A 62 7.44 -2.38 22.49
N VAL A 63 6.88 -2.21 21.30
CA VAL A 63 6.72 -3.32 20.35
C VAL A 63 8.11 -3.88 20.10
N PRO A 64 8.34 -5.19 20.26
CA PRO A 64 9.65 -5.78 20.01
C PRO A 64 10.08 -5.53 18.55
N ASP A 65 11.37 -5.30 18.33
CA ASP A 65 11.88 -5.01 17.00
C ASP A 65 11.95 -6.28 16.15
N ALA A 66 11.33 -6.24 14.98
CA ALA A 66 11.57 -7.20 13.91
C ALA A 66 12.94 -6.93 13.27
N VAL A 67 13.59 -7.97 12.75
CA VAL A 67 14.94 -7.87 12.21
C VAL A 67 14.97 -8.32 10.75
N LEU A 68 15.45 -7.45 9.85
CA LEU A 68 15.79 -7.81 8.48
C LEU A 68 17.25 -8.21 8.35
N SER A 69 17.49 -9.28 7.60
CA SER A 69 18.81 -9.83 7.32
C SER A 69 18.88 -10.40 5.91
N ASN A 70 20.06 -10.82 5.48
CA ASN A 70 20.30 -11.50 4.19
C ASN A 70 19.72 -10.76 2.97
N ILE A 71 19.86 -9.43 2.94
CA ILE A 71 19.37 -8.60 1.84
C ILE A 71 20.16 -8.92 0.56
N LYS A 72 19.45 -9.33 -0.49
CA LYS A 72 20.03 -9.82 -1.74
C LYS A 72 19.32 -9.23 -2.96
N ASN A 73 20.06 -8.64 -3.87
CA ASN A 73 19.59 -8.17 -5.17
C ASN A 73 19.29 -9.35 -6.10
N LEU A 74 18.05 -9.49 -6.56
CA LEU A 74 17.61 -10.55 -7.45
C LEU A 74 17.92 -10.27 -8.93
N LYS A 75 18.35 -9.07 -9.26
CA LYS A 75 18.63 -8.60 -10.64
C LYS A 75 17.39 -8.63 -11.55
N THR A 76 16.21 -8.76 -10.97
CA THR A 76 14.91 -8.76 -11.66
C THR A 76 14.32 -7.38 -11.60
N ARG A 77 14.02 -6.77 -12.77
CA ARG A 77 13.42 -5.46 -12.85
C ARG A 77 11.90 -5.54 -12.75
N GLY A 78 11.33 -4.93 -11.73
CA GLY A 78 9.89 -4.97 -11.48
C GLY A 78 9.47 -4.24 -10.21
N VAL A 79 8.15 -4.07 -10.05
CA VAL A 79 7.51 -3.44 -8.90
C VAL A 79 6.33 -4.28 -8.43
N SER A 80 5.88 -4.00 -7.21
CA SER A 80 4.69 -4.59 -6.58
C SER A 80 4.70 -6.12 -6.67
N PRO A 81 5.71 -6.79 -6.08
CA PRO A 81 5.73 -8.24 -6.05
C PRO A 81 4.61 -8.79 -5.16
N HIS A 82 4.10 -9.96 -5.53
CA HIS A 82 3.27 -10.81 -4.69
C HIS A 82 3.80 -12.24 -4.73
N MET A 83 3.88 -12.88 -3.59
CA MET A 83 4.38 -14.25 -3.46
C MET A 83 3.31 -15.21 -2.97
N GLU A 84 3.35 -16.43 -3.47
CA GLU A 84 2.57 -17.55 -2.94
C GLU A 84 3.41 -18.82 -2.87
N VAL A 85 3.13 -19.66 -1.89
CA VAL A 85 3.69 -21.00 -1.78
C VAL A 85 2.87 -21.93 -2.67
N VAL A 86 3.53 -22.58 -3.66
CA VAL A 86 2.92 -23.58 -4.55
C VAL A 86 2.96 -24.97 -3.91
N ASP A 87 4.14 -25.34 -3.40
CA ASP A 87 4.36 -26.58 -2.66
C ASP A 87 5.56 -26.45 -1.71
N SER A 88 5.98 -27.53 -1.08
CA SER A 88 7.08 -27.52 -0.10
C SER A 88 8.45 -27.14 -0.67
N THR A 89 8.60 -27.04 -1.97
CA THR A 89 9.87 -26.74 -2.67
C THR A 89 9.77 -25.53 -3.60
N THR A 90 8.56 -25.05 -3.86
CA THR A 90 8.28 -24.11 -4.95
C THR A 90 7.42 -22.95 -4.50
N ILE A 91 7.83 -21.77 -4.87
CA ILE A 91 7.06 -20.51 -4.71
C ILE A 91 6.80 -19.92 -6.08
N ARG A 92 5.76 -19.10 -6.16
CA ARG A 92 5.46 -18.28 -7.34
C ARG A 92 5.56 -16.82 -6.98
N ILE A 93 6.19 -16.03 -7.85
CA ILE A 93 6.31 -14.58 -7.69
C ILE A 93 5.61 -13.93 -8.87
N PHE A 94 4.69 -13.05 -8.57
CA PHE A 94 4.03 -12.14 -9.51
C PHE A 94 4.64 -10.75 -9.32
N TYR A 95 4.85 -10.00 -10.38
CA TYR A 95 5.32 -8.63 -10.28
C TYR A 95 5.03 -7.85 -11.57
N SER A 96 4.77 -6.57 -11.44
CA SER A 96 4.66 -5.66 -12.58
C SER A 96 6.04 -5.47 -13.18
N SER A 97 6.29 -6.12 -14.33
CA SER A 97 7.62 -6.16 -14.94
C SER A 97 7.91 -4.84 -15.67
N LEU A 98 9.16 -4.37 -15.56
CA LEU A 98 9.66 -3.24 -16.33
C LEU A 98 10.24 -3.64 -17.69
N ASP A 99 10.45 -4.94 -17.91
CA ASP A 99 11.03 -5.47 -19.16
C ASP A 99 9.97 -5.95 -20.16
N VAL A 100 8.78 -6.30 -19.66
CA VAL A 100 7.62 -6.71 -20.46
C VAL A 100 6.37 -5.98 -20.02
N MET A 101 5.45 -5.72 -20.94
CA MET A 101 4.18 -5.10 -20.58
C MET A 101 3.27 -6.14 -19.92
N GLY A 102 3.01 -5.97 -18.61
CA GLY A 102 2.09 -6.80 -17.85
C GLY A 102 2.71 -7.36 -16.57
N LEU A 103 1.93 -8.20 -15.91
CA LEU A 103 2.31 -8.90 -14.70
C LEU A 103 3.14 -10.14 -15.08
N ALA A 104 4.41 -10.15 -14.74
CA ALA A 104 5.27 -11.31 -14.91
C ALA A 104 4.94 -12.37 -13.85
N VAL A 105 5.03 -13.64 -14.24
CA VAL A 105 4.82 -14.80 -13.37
C VAL A 105 6.05 -15.67 -13.43
N ASP A 106 6.79 -15.75 -12.34
CA ASP A 106 7.98 -16.56 -12.20
C ASP A 106 7.76 -17.69 -11.19
N LEU A 107 8.21 -18.90 -11.52
CA LEU A 107 8.26 -20.03 -10.61
C LEU A 107 9.68 -20.16 -10.08
N CYS A 108 9.83 -20.22 -8.76
CA CYS A 108 11.11 -20.18 -8.09
C CYS A 108 11.22 -21.30 -7.05
N ASP A 109 12.44 -21.70 -6.71
CA ASP A 109 12.70 -22.38 -5.45
C ASP A 109 12.80 -21.35 -4.28
N PHE A 110 12.95 -21.83 -3.05
CA PHE A 110 13.10 -20.97 -1.88
C PHE A 110 14.44 -20.21 -1.81
N ASP A 111 15.41 -20.57 -2.65
CA ASP A 111 16.67 -19.83 -2.86
C ASP A 111 16.51 -18.71 -3.91
N LEU A 112 15.30 -18.59 -4.49
CA LEU A 112 14.92 -17.64 -5.53
C LEU A 112 15.66 -17.85 -6.85
N ASN A 113 15.93 -19.09 -7.20
CA ASN A 113 16.28 -19.47 -8.55
C ASN A 113 14.99 -19.58 -9.38
N CYS A 114 14.73 -18.58 -10.20
CA CYS A 114 13.44 -18.39 -10.85
C CYS A 114 13.47 -18.73 -12.34
N THR A 115 12.32 -19.23 -12.83
CA THR A 115 12.05 -19.43 -14.26
C THR A 115 10.74 -18.77 -14.64
N ARG A 116 10.77 -17.89 -15.65
CA ARG A 116 9.58 -17.23 -16.19
C ARG A 116 8.58 -18.25 -16.73
N GLN A 117 7.35 -18.23 -16.22
CA GLN A 117 6.24 -19.03 -16.70
C GLN A 117 5.41 -18.31 -17.76
N GLY A 118 5.20 -17.01 -17.58
CA GLY A 118 4.40 -16.23 -18.50
C GLY A 118 4.24 -14.78 -18.11
N VAL A 119 3.29 -14.12 -18.79
CA VAL A 119 2.90 -12.73 -18.51
C VAL A 119 1.39 -12.62 -18.60
N VAL A 120 0.78 -12.03 -17.59
CA VAL A 120 -0.66 -11.74 -17.54
C VAL A 120 -0.86 -10.28 -17.92
N ASN A 121 -1.67 -10.05 -18.94
CA ASN A 121 -1.94 -8.70 -19.42
C ASN A 121 -3.01 -8.00 -18.58
N ARG A 122 -2.94 -6.67 -18.51
CA ARG A 122 -3.96 -5.80 -17.87
C ARG A 122 -4.11 -6.01 -16.36
N VAL A 123 -3.14 -6.59 -15.71
CA VAL A 123 -3.08 -6.78 -14.25
C VAL A 123 -1.86 -6.05 -13.74
N GLN A 124 -2.03 -5.23 -12.71
CA GLN A 124 -0.97 -4.55 -11.97
C GLN A 124 -1.26 -4.69 -10.48
N ASP A 125 -0.21 -4.65 -9.67
CA ASP A 125 -0.32 -4.65 -8.21
C ASP A 125 -1.28 -5.75 -7.71
N LEU A 126 -0.96 -7.01 -8.04
CA LEU A 126 -1.81 -8.18 -7.74
C LEU A 126 -1.58 -8.68 -6.32
N THR A 127 -2.66 -9.00 -5.62
CA THR A 127 -2.67 -9.91 -4.47
C THR A 127 -3.62 -11.08 -4.72
N LEU A 128 -3.29 -12.28 -4.23
CA LEU A 128 -4.06 -13.50 -4.43
C LEU A 128 -4.36 -14.19 -3.10
N ILE A 129 -5.59 -14.64 -2.95
CA ILE A 129 -5.99 -15.50 -1.82
C ILE A 129 -6.87 -16.64 -2.30
N THR A 130 -6.96 -17.71 -1.50
CA THR A 130 -7.98 -18.74 -1.68
C THR A 130 -9.09 -18.52 -0.66
N THR A 131 -10.30 -18.22 -1.12
CA THR A 131 -11.48 -18.01 -0.28
C THR A 131 -12.01 -19.33 0.29
N LEU A 132 -12.91 -19.27 1.29
CA LEU A 132 -13.42 -20.48 1.96
C LEU A 132 -14.10 -21.50 1.05
N ASP A 133 -14.67 -21.05 -0.06
CA ASP A 133 -15.27 -21.90 -1.09
C ASP A 133 -14.25 -22.55 -2.03
N GLY A 134 -12.95 -22.36 -1.78
CA GLY A 134 -11.84 -22.89 -2.55
C GLY A 134 -11.56 -22.14 -3.86
N VAL A 135 -12.19 -20.97 -4.07
CA VAL A 135 -11.94 -20.13 -5.25
C VAL A 135 -10.65 -19.33 -5.05
N ARG A 136 -9.74 -19.43 -6.01
CA ARG A 136 -8.51 -18.63 -6.05
C ARG A 136 -8.84 -17.26 -6.64
N ARG A 137 -8.93 -16.26 -5.76
CA ARG A 137 -9.37 -14.90 -6.08
C ARG A 137 -8.21 -13.92 -6.05
N GLY A 138 -8.08 -13.16 -7.14
CA GLY A 138 -7.12 -12.05 -7.24
C GLY A 138 -7.81 -10.71 -7.05
N TYR A 139 -7.07 -9.78 -6.46
CA TYR A 139 -7.39 -8.35 -6.40
C TYR A 139 -6.22 -7.59 -7.00
N PHE A 140 -6.51 -6.69 -7.92
CA PHE A 140 -5.47 -6.03 -8.70
C PHE A 140 -5.94 -4.66 -9.19
N VAL A 141 -4.99 -3.85 -9.60
CA VAL A 141 -5.26 -2.53 -10.17
C VAL A 141 -5.35 -2.63 -11.69
N GLU A 142 -6.39 -2.02 -12.25
CA GLU A 142 -6.50 -1.79 -13.68
C GLU A 142 -6.98 -0.36 -13.93
N LEU A 143 -6.54 0.23 -15.05
CA LEU A 143 -7.01 1.53 -15.48
C LEU A 143 -8.42 1.39 -16.08
N ASN A 144 -9.41 2.02 -15.47
CA ASN A 144 -10.75 2.07 -16.02
C ASN A 144 -10.73 2.81 -17.36
N PRO A 145 -11.14 2.18 -18.46
CA PRO A 145 -11.06 2.78 -19.79
C PRO A 145 -11.98 4.01 -19.97
N ASN A 146 -13.02 4.12 -19.16
CA ASN A 146 -14.00 5.21 -19.25
C ASN A 146 -13.59 6.43 -18.43
N THR A 147 -13.20 6.23 -17.18
CA THR A 147 -12.87 7.29 -16.21
C THR A 147 -11.39 7.69 -16.29
N LYS A 148 -10.53 6.82 -16.83
CA LYS A 148 -9.06 6.94 -16.81
C LYS A 148 -8.46 6.99 -15.41
N SER A 149 -9.23 6.58 -14.40
CA SER A 149 -8.77 6.40 -13.03
C SER A 149 -8.32 4.96 -12.80
N LYS A 150 -7.43 4.76 -11.86
CA LYS A 150 -7.10 3.44 -11.35
C LYS A 150 -8.27 2.92 -10.50
N GLU A 151 -8.62 1.68 -10.65
CA GLU A 151 -9.64 1.00 -9.87
C GLU A 151 -9.14 -0.37 -9.44
N ILE A 152 -9.63 -0.86 -8.30
CA ILE A 152 -9.37 -2.22 -7.85
C ILE A 152 -10.43 -3.14 -8.44
N TYR A 153 -9.96 -4.18 -9.07
CA TYR A 153 -10.76 -5.26 -9.65
C TYR A 153 -10.56 -6.55 -8.87
N THR A 154 -11.55 -7.43 -8.91
CA THR A 154 -11.41 -8.81 -8.51
C THR A 154 -11.67 -9.74 -9.71
N ALA A 155 -11.00 -10.88 -9.72
CA ALA A 155 -11.20 -11.94 -10.72
C ALA A 155 -10.89 -13.32 -10.12
N ILE A 156 -11.33 -14.39 -10.81
CA ILE A 156 -10.94 -15.76 -10.50
C ILE A 156 -9.69 -16.10 -11.31
N PHE A 157 -8.62 -16.46 -10.65
CA PHE A 157 -7.37 -16.83 -11.28
C PHE A 157 -7.25 -18.34 -11.44
N SER A 158 -6.62 -18.76 -12.55
CA SER A 158 -6.22 -20.15 -12.75
C SER A 158 -5.18 -20.58 -11.72
N GLU A 159 -5.03 -21.88 -11.51
CA GLU A 159 -4.08 -22.44 -10.55
C GLU A 159 -2.62 -22.05 -10.87
N ASP A 160 -2.28 -21.98 -12.15
CA ASP A 160 -0.95 -21.54 -12.62
C ASP A 160 -0.75 -20.01 -12.57
N GLY A 161 -1.81 -19.25 -12.29
CA GLY A 161 -1.78 -17.78 -12.22
C GLY A 161 -1.62 -17.08 -13.57
N LEU A 162 -1.70 -17.78 -14.69
CA LEU A 162 -1.44 -17.24 -16.03
C LEU A 162 -2.70 -16.74 -16.75
N SER A 163 -3.88 -17.02 -16.20
CA SER A 163 -5.15 -16.58 -16.75
C SER A 163 -6.16 -16.24 -15.66
N TYR A 164 -7.16 -15.45 -16.01
CA TYR A 164 -8.24 -15.09 -15.09
C TYR A 164 -9.57 -14.91 -15.82
N THR A 165 -10.65 -15.05 -15.08
CA THR A 165 -12.04 -14.90 -15.53
C THR A 165 -12.88 -14.11 -14.52
N ASP A 166 -14.14 -13.83 -14.86
CA ASP A 166 -15.12 -13.21 -13.96
C ASP A 166 -14.65 -11.90 -13.32
N THR A 167 -14.02 -11.06 -14.13
CA THR A 167 -13.51 -9.76 -13.69
C THR A 167 -14.64 -8.81 -13.30
N LYS A 168 -14.52 -8.22 -12.11
CA LYS A 168 -15.46 -7.25 -11.57
C LYS A 168 -14.71 -6.09 -10.91
N ALA A 169 -15.08 -4.84 -11.26
CA ALA A 169 -14.64 -3.67 -10.51
C ALA A 169 -15.28 -3.65 -9.11
N LEU A 170 -14.51 -3.31 -8.08
CA LEU A 170 -15.01 -3.23 -6.71
C LEU A 170 -15.64 -1.87 -6.38
N GLY A 171 -15.49 -0.89 -7.25
CA GLY A 171 -16.03 0.46 -7.06
C GLY A 171 -15.20 1.32 -6.10
N PHE A 172 -13.99 0.89 -5.79
CA PHE A 172 -13.02 1.66 -5.03
C PHE A 172 -12.15 2.49 -5.98
N SER A 173 -12.74 3.49 -6.59
CA SER A 173 -12.00 4.56 -7.21
C SER A 173 -11.90 5.68 -6.19
N ASP A 174 -10.87 5.73 -5.41
CA ASP A 174 -10.64 6.83 -4.46
C ASP A 174 -10.19 8.10 -5.19
N GLY A 175 -10.82 8.35 -6.33
CA GLY A 175 -10.91 9.62 -7.04
C GLY A 175 -9.61 10.12 -7.62
N GLY A 176 -8.50 9.50 -7.35
CA GLY A 176 -7.22 10.05 -7.68
C GLY A 176 -6.53 9.34 -8.83
N SER A 177 -6.00 10.10 -9.75
CA SER A 177 -4.95 9.64 -10.64
C SER A 177 -3.64 9.36 -9.89
N MET A 178 -3.58 9.67 -8.60
CA MET A 178 -2.40 9.63 -7.74
C MET A 178 -2.40 8.46 -6.77
N ALA A 179 -3.56 7.87 -6.42
CA ALA A 179 -3.60 6.68 -5.59
C ALA A 179 -2.98 5.49 -6.32
N TRP A 180 -2.00 4.86 -5.71
CA TRP A 180 -1.27 3.76 -6.35
C TRP A 180 -2.05 2.46 -6.36
N GLY A 181 -2.96 2.28 -5.41
CA GLY A 181 -3.74 1.05 -5.23
C GLY A 181 -3.00 0.05 -4.37
N VAL A 182 -2.07 -0.70 -4.93
CA VAL A 182 -1.26 -1.73 -4.24
C VAL A 182 -2.10 -2.51 -3.22
N PRO A 183 -3.09 -3.31 -3.68
CA PRO A 183 -3.96 -4.02 -2.77
C PRO A 183 -3.23 -5.17 -2.08
N ASP A 184 -3.53 -5.37 -0.79
CA ASP A 184 -3.22 -6.58 -0.05
C ASP A 184 -4.52 -7.21 0.48
N ALA A 185 -4.67 -8.52 0.33
CA ALA A 185 -5.87 -9.26 0.70
C ALA A 185 -5.58 -10.31 1.75
N VAL A 186 -6.36 -10.32 2.81
CA VAL A 186 -6.21 -11.28 3.89
C VAL A 186 -7.52 -11.98 4.21
N LEU A 187 -7.45 -13.29 4.48
CA LEU A 187 -8.60 -14.07 4.93
C LEU A 187 -8.77 -13.87 6.45
N LEU A 188 -9.94 -13.40 6.85
CA LEU A 188 -10.29 -13.22 8.25
C LEU A 188 -10.63 -14.55 8.91
N PRO A 189 -10.55 -14.65 10.25
CA PRO A 189 -10.93 -15.86 10.97
C PRO A 189 -12.38 -16.33 10.76
N ASP A 190 -13.28 -15.42 10.39
CA ASP A 190 -14.67 -15.73 10.03
C ASP A 190 -14.87 -16.09 8.56
N GLY A 191 -13.78 -16.15 7.77
CA GLY A 191 -13.74 -16.50 6.38
C GLY A 191 -14.08 -15.37 5.41
N ARG A 192 -14.37 -14.19 5.90
CA ARG A 192 -14.47 -13.00 5.04
C ARG A 192 -13.08 -12.55 4.61
N VAL A 193 -13.04 -11.69 3.60
CA VAL A 193 -11.81 -11.09 3.09
C VAL A 193 -11.74 -9.66 3.57
N ARG A 194 -10.59 -9.25 4.10
CA ARG A 194 -10.26 -7.84 4.26
C ARG A 194 -9.24 -7.47 3.20
N LEU A 195 -9.50 -6.36 2.52
CA LEU A 195 -8.64 -5.78 1.51
C LEU A 195 -8.09 -4.47 2.06
N TYR A 196 -6.77 -4.28 1.97
CA TYR A 196 -6.07 -3.02 2.25
C TYR A 196 -5.58 -2.43 0.94
N TRP A 197 -5.51 -1.12 0.83
CA TRP A 197 -4.91 -0.47 -0.35
C TRP A 197 -4.51 0.97 -0.04
N VAL A 198 -3.66 1.51 -0.91
CA VAL A 198 -3.21 2.90 -0.86
C VAL A 198 -4.24 3.77 -1.56
N ALA A 199 -4.83 4.71 -0.81
CA ALA A 199 -5.77 5.70 -1.30
C ALA A 199 -5.18 7.11 -1.21
N GLU A 200 -5.64 8.02 -2.08
CA GLU A 200 -5.33 9.43 -1.98
C GLU A 200 -6.12 10.06 -0.83
N SER A 201 -5.50 10.89 0.00
CA SER A 201 -6.20 11.64 1.03
C SER A 201 -6.81 12.91 0.43
N GLU A 202 -8.06 13.21 0.79
CA GLU A 202 -8.75 14.42 0.33
C GLU A 202 -7.99 15.70 0.70
N GLY A 203 -7.67 16.50 -0.31
CA GLY A 203 -7.09 17.83 -0.15
C GLY A 203 -5.67 17.89 0.37
N MET A 204 -5.00 16.78 0.57
CA MET A 204 -3.64 16.69 1.10
C MET A 204 -2.72 15.98 0.10
N ARG A 205 -1.45 16.32 0.15
CA ARG A 205 -0.41 15.59 -0.58
C ARG A 205 0.05 14.38 0.24
N GLY A 206 -0.86 13.48 0.54
CA GLY A 206 -0.53 12.31 1.33
C GLY A 206 -1.31 11.10 0.84
N GLU A 207 -0.66 9.97 0.83
CA GLU A 207 -1.30 8.68 0.62
C GLU A 207 -1.62 8.07 1.97
N LYS A 208 -2.70 7.33 2.05
CA LYS A 208 -3.16 6.66 3.28
C LYS A 208 -3.56 5.24 3.01
N ILE A 209 -3.30 4.38 3.97
CA ILE A 209 -3.81 3.02 3.94
C ILE A 209 -5.26 3.03 4.41
N VAL A 210 -6.13 2.52 3.55
CA VAL A 210 -7.54 2.24 3.84
C VAL A 210 -7.82 0.76 3.76
N SER A 211 -8.96 0.32 4.28
CA SER A 211 -9.39 -1.07 4.12
C SER A 211 -10.89 -1.19 3.91
N ALA A 212 -11.30 -2.36 3.42
CA ALA A 212 -12.68 -2.76 3.32
C ALA A 212 -12.80 -4.25 3.66
N THR A 213 -13.90 -4.61 4.29
CA THR A 213 -14.19 -6.00 4.65
C THR A 213 -15.32 -6.52 3.77
N SER A 214 -15.18 -7.73 3.22
CA SER A 214 -16.20 -8.32 2.37
C SER A 214 -17.49 -8.62 3.15
N GLU A 215 -18.65 -8.47 2.50
CA GLU A 215 -19.96 -8.76 3.10
C GLU A 215 -20.18 -10.25 3.35
N SER A 216 -19.46 -11.09 2.63
CA SER A 216 -19.53 -12.55 2.72
C SER A 216 -18.16 -13.19 2.52
N THR A 217 -18.11 -14.50 2.70
CA THR A 217 -16.89 -15.32 2.49
C THR A 217 -16.47 -15.46 1.02
N LEU A 218 -17.27 -14.93 0.08
CA LEU A 218 -16.94 -14.96 -1.34
C LEU A 218 -15.91 -13.91 -1.78
N GLY A 219 -15.67 -12.86 -0.97
CA GLY A 219 -14.69 -11.81 -1.30
C GLY A 219 -15.04 -11.00 -2.56
N ILE A 220 -16.31 -10.71 -2.82
CA ILE A 220 -16.75 -10.03 -4.06
C ILE A 220 -17.31 -8.64 -3.81
N ASN A 221 -18.09 -8.47 -2.75
CA ASN A 221 -18.72 -7.21 -2.35
C ASN A 221 -18.11 -6.80 -1.02
N PHE A 222 -17.76 -5.54 -0.90
CA PHE A 222 -17.04 -5.02 0.26
C PHE A 222 -17.74 -3.79 0.83
N ILE A 223 -17.65 -3.65 2.15
CA ILE A 223 -17.99 -2.44 2.88
C ILE A 223 -16.69 -1.83 3.39
N ARG A 224 -16.47 -0.54 3.09
CA ARG A 224 -15.28 0.19 3.56
C ARG A 224 -15.26 0.24 5.08
N ASP A 225 -14.14 -0.12 5.67
CA ASP A 225 -13.93 0.02 7.10
C ASP A 225 -13.73 1.51 7.43
N PRO A 226 -14.25 2.00 8.57
CA PRO A 226 -14.13 3.41 8.92
C PRO A 226 -12.69 3.84 9.21
N GLY A 227 -12.34 5.07 8.85
CA GLY A 227 -11.03 5.68 9.12
C GLY A 227 -9.90 5.17 8.23
N TYR A 228 -8.71 5.55 8.59
CA TYR A 228 -7.45 5.14 7.95
C TYR A 228 -6.72 4.17 8.86
N ARG A 229 -5.85 3.35 8.26
CA ARG A 229 -5.03 2.38 9.03
C ARG A 229 -3.84 3.06 9.68
N PHE A 230 -3.32 4.10 9.03
CA PHE A 230 -2.20 4.91 9.49
C PHE A 230 -2.42 6.38 9.15
N GLU A 231 -1.62 7.24 9.76
CA GLU A 231 -1.43 8.62 9.37
C GLU A 231 -0.81 8.73 7.97
N ASP A 232 -0.63 9.94 7.46
CA ASP A 232 -0.10 10.19 6.12
C ASP A 232 1.31 9.61 5.89
N GLY A 233 1.57 9.16 4.68
CA GLY A 233 2.88 8.73 4.21
C GLY A 233 3.18 7.24 4.34
N TYR A 234 2.29 6.47 4.95
CA TYR A 234 2.40 5.00 4.97
C TYR A 234 1.72 4.41 3.76
N VAL A 235 2.40 3.48 3.11
CA VAL A 235 1.99 2.87 1.84
C VAL A 235 2.38 1.39 1.81
N ASP A 236 1.98 0.65 0.78
CA ASP A 236 2.48 -0.67 0.42
C ASP A 236 2.39 -1.67 1.58
N PHE A 237 1.18 -1.93 2.00
CA PHE A 237 0.88 -2.72 3.19
C PHE A 237 0.80 -4.21 2.86
N GLU A 238 1.47 -5.03 3.66
CA GLU A 238 1.42 -6.50 3.57
C GLU A 238 1.16 -7.11 4.94
N VAL A 239 0.05 -7.83 5.09
CA VAL A 239 -0.29 -8.56 6.31
C VAL A 239 0.37 -9.93 6.29
N LEU A 240 1.26 -10.17 7.23
CA LEU A 240 1.97 -11.45 7.38
C LEU A 240 1.20 -12.45 8.25
N ILE A 241 0.48 -11.96 9.25
CA ILE A 241 -0.34 -12.76 10.18
C ILE A 241 -1.67 -12.05 10.41
N ALA A 242 -2.77 -12.79 10.30
CA ALA A 242 -4.13 -12.33 10.56
C ALA A 242 -4.88 -13.34 11.44
N GLU A 243 -4.51 -13.43 12.68
CA GLU A 243 -5.11 -14.32 13.68
C GLU A 243 -5.84 -13.53 14.77
N ASN A 244 -6.67 -14.20 15.55
CA ASN A 244 -7.39 -13.56 16.64
C ASN A 244 -6.43 -12.87 17.62
N ASN A 245 -6.54 -11.54 17.74
CA ASN A 245 -5.71 -10.70 18.59
C ASN A 245 -4.18 -10.75 18.30
N ASN A 246 -3.78 -11.29 17.16
CA ASN A 246 -2.38 -11.39 16.76
C ASN A 246 -2.26 -11.09 15.25
N TRP A 247 -2.16 -9.82 14.94
CA TRP A 247 -1.93 -9.35 13.59
C TRP A 247 -0.54 -8.78 13.48
N LYS A 248 0.15 -9.11 12.40
CA LYS A 248 1.49 -8.61 12.10
C LYS A 248 1.55 -8.20 10.63
N ALA A 249 2.15 -7.06 10.37
CA ALA A 249 2.30 -6.53 9.01
C ALA A 249 3.65 -5.84 8.83
N VAL A 250 4.05 -5.74 7.57
CA VAL A 250 5.10 -4.84 7.11
C VAL A 250 4.50 -3.82 6.15
N PHE A 251 5.08 -2.65 6.09
CA PHE A 251 4.61 -1.55 5.23
C PHE A 251 5.76 -0.59 4.95
N SER A 252 5.63 0.17 3.87
CA SER A 252 6.60 1.20 3.52
C SER A 252 6.19 2.56 4.07
N TYR A 253 7.16 3.40 4.40
CA TYR A 253 6.93 4.76 4.87
C TYR A 253 7.99 5.73 4.38
N SER A 254 7.55 6.90 3.93
CA SER A 254 8.40 8.05 3.69
C SER A 254 8.21 9.08 4.81
N PRO A 255 9.27 9.41 5.58
CA PRO A 255 9.17 10.32 6.73
C PRO A 255 8.59 11.71 6.44
N GLU A 256 8.57 12.12 5.19
CA GLU A 256 8.05 13.43 4.78
C GLU A 256 6.62 13.37 4.22
N GLY A 257 5.94 12.22 4.33
CA GLY A 257 4.58 12.01 3.84
C GLY A 257 4.43 12.13 2.32
N LEU A 258 5.52 12.14 1.61
CA LEU A 258 5.59 12.10 0.16
C LEU A 258 6.44 10.90 -0.23
N PRO A 259 6.21 10.26 -1.39
CA PRO A 259 7.10 9.22 -1.89
C PRO A 259 8.45 9.85 -2.25
N LYS A 260 9.17 10.33 -1.23
CA LYS A 260 10.55 10.78 -1.31
C LYS A 260 11.45 9.69 -0.79
N ILE A 261 12.64 9.70 -1.29
CA ILE A 261 13.70 8.80 -0.89
C ILE A 261 14.33 9.26 0.44
N PRO A 262 14.69 8.31 1.29
CA PRO A 262 14.38 6.89 1.19
C PRO A 262 13.02 6.53 1.81
N GLN A 263 12.25 5.70 1.12
CA GLN A 263 11.17 4.95 1.76
C GLN A 263 11.77 3.74 2.48
N SER A 264 11.25 3.43 3.65
CA SER A 264 11.78 2.36 4.49
C SER A 264 10.68 1.39 4.89
N ILE A 265 11.04 0.14 5.11
CA ILE A 265 10.11 -0.87 5.63
C ILE A 265 10.01 -0.73 7.13
N PHE A 266 8.80 -0.75 7.63
CA PHE A 266 8.42 -0.77 9.04
C PHE A 266 7.67 -2.07 9.37
N TYR A 267 7.62 -2.39 10.64
CA TYR A 267 6.87 -3.50 11.18
C TYR A 267 5.83 -2.99 12.17
N GLY A 268 4.62 -3.51 12.08
CA GLY A 268 3.53 -3.17 12.97
C GLY A 268 2.75 -4.39 13.46
N THR A 269 2.05 -4.19 14.57
CA THR A 269 1.16 -5.17 15.18
C THR A 269 -0.22 -4.60 15.37
N SER A 270 -1.22 -5.46 15.39
CA SER A 270 -2.61 -5.09 15.67
C SER A 270 -3.35 -6.22 16.38
N LYS A 271 -4.47 -5.89 17.02
CA LYS A 271 -5.39 -6.87 17.62
C LYS A 271 -6.53 -7.27 16.68
N ASP A 272 -6.85 -6.41 15.71
CA ASP A 272 -8.04 -6.55 14.88
C ASP A 272 -7.78 -6.28 13.38
N GLY A 273 -6.54 -5.85 13.04
CA GLY A 273 -6.16 -5.43 11.70
C GLY A 273 -6.72 -4.07 11.28
N LEU A 274 -7.28 -3.29 12.20
CA LEU A 274 -7.82 -1.96 11.94
C LEU A 274 -6.98 -0.87 12.61
N ASP A 275 -6.65 -1.08 13.86
CA ASP A 275 -5.81 -0.19 14.65
C ASP A 275 -4.41 -0.81 14.80
N TRP A 276 -3.38 -0.10 14.34
CA TRP A 276 -2.02 -0.63 14.25
C TRP A 276 -1.06 0.14 15.16
N GLU A 277 -0.18 -0.60 15.82
CA GLU A 277 0.93 -0.09 16.62
C GLU A 277 2.25 -0.48 15.95
N PHE A 278 3.24 0.42 15.95
CA PHE A 278 4.57 0.17 15.40
C PHE A 278 5.66 0.92 16.16
N THR A 279 6.91 0.49 16.00
CA THR A 279 8.04 1.02 16.80
C THR A 279 8.48 2.42 16.42
N GLY A 280 8.07 2.93 15.25
CA GLY A 280 8.56 4.21 14.70
C GLY A 280 9.98 4.13 14.13
N ASN A 281 10.65 2.98 14.23
CA ASN A 281 11.96 2.75 13.65
C ASN A 281 11.85 1.87 12.40
N PRO A 282 12.52 2.23 11.30
CA PRO A 282 12.57 1.36 10.11
C PRO A 282 13.37 0.08 10.42
N ILE A 283 12.92 -1.01 9.83
CA ILE A 283 13.64 -2.30 9.89
C ILE A 283 14.53 -2.52 8.67
N SER A 284 14.30 -1.78 7.57
CA SER A 284 15.18 -1.77 6.40
C SER A 284 16.30 -0.74 6.54
N PRO A 285 17.42 -0.91 5.81
CA PRO A 285 18.43 0.15 5.66
C PRO A 285 17.84 1.45 5.11
N LEU A 286 18.54 2.57 5.33
CA LEU A 286 18.13 3.91 4.90
C LEU A 286 18.94 4.42 3.68
N ASP A 287 19.66 3.55 3.01
CA ASP A 287 20.52 3.89 1.88
C ASP A 287 19.78 3.95 0.55
N VAL A 288 18.71 3.21 0.42
CA VAL A 288 17.84 3.15 -0.77
C VAL A 288 16.38 3.03 -0.35
N SER A 289 15.46 3.28 -1.29
CA SER A 289 14.02 3.11 -1.04
C SER A 289 13.59 1.65 -1.21
N TYR A 290 12.87 1.14 -0.22
CA TYR A 290 12.23 -0.17 -0.21
C TYR A 290 10.72 0.04 -0.27
N LEU A 291 10.07 -0.53 -1.28
CA LEU A 291 8.65 -0.39 -1.58
C LEU A 291 8.01 -1.76 -1.77
N ASP A 292 6.69 -1.82 -1.70
CA ASP A 292 5.86 -2.97 -2.04
C ASP A 292 6.39 -4.28 -1.42
N PRO A 293 6.61 -4.37 -0.10
CA PRO A 293 7.04 -5.63 0.49
C PRO A 293 5.94 -6.69 0.35
N THR A 294 6.33 -7.94 0.06
CA THR A 294 5.47 -9.12 0.16
C THR A 294 6.22 -10.22 0.89
N GLY A 295 5.51 -11.12 1.59
CA GLY A 295 6.15 -12.09 2.45
C GLY A 295 5.48 -13.45 2.49
N ILE A 296 6.28 -14.51 2.61
CA ILE A 296 5.83 -15.87 2.88
C ILE A 296 6.52 -16.44 4.11
N LEU A 297 5.77 -17.20 4.90
CA LEU A 297 6.28 -17.86 6.10
C LEU A 297 7.26 -18.98 5.71
N LEU A 298 8.45 -18.98 6.32
CA LEU A 298 9.44 -20.07 6.19
C LEU A 298 9.38 -21.01 7.39
N ASP A 299 9.28 -20.45 8.60
CA ASP A 299 9.13 -21.17 9.85
C ASP A 299 8.36 -20.30 10.87
N ASP A 300 8.20 -20.75 12.10
CA ASP A 300 7.30 -20.14 13.12
C ASP A 300 7.43 -18.61 13.27
N SER A 301 8.59 -18.03 12.97
CA SER A 301 8.83 -16.60 13.14
C SER A 301 9.65 -15.96 12.02
N THR A 302 10.01 -16.72 11.00
CA THR A 302 10.89 -16.28 9.92
C THR A 302 10.13 -16.22 8.61
N TYR A 303 10.27 -15.11 7.91
CA TYR A 303 9.64 -14.87 6.61
C TYR A 303 10.71 -14.62 5.53
N LEU A 304 10.46 -15.14 4.35
CA LEU A 304 11.10 -14.64 3.14
C LEU A 304 10.29 -13.45 2.64
N LEU A 305 10.90 -12.28 2.60
CA LEU A 305 10.32 -11.10 1.98
C LEU A 305 10.93 -10.87 0.60
N VAL A 306 10.13 -10.33 -0.30
CA VAL A 306 10.58 -9.70 -1.55
C VAL A 306 10.02 -8.28 -1.60
N SER A 307 10.83 -7.32 -2.01
CA SER A 307 10.44 -5.91 -2.08
C SER A 307 11.00 -5.27 -3.35
N SER A 308 10.31 -4.27 -3.86
CA SER A 308 10.81 -3.38 -4.90
C SER A 308 11.80 -2.41 -4.29
N VAL A 309 12.98 -2.29 -4.89
CA VAL A 309 14.02 -1.35 -4.42
C VAL A 309 14.31 -0.34 -5.50
N ALA A 310 14.20 0.95 -5.15
CA ALA A 310 14.65 2.05 -5.99
C ALA A 310 16.08 2.41 -5.59
N PRO A 311 17.09 2.08 -6.41
CA PRO A 311 18.50 2.25 -6.04
C PRO A 311 18.94 3.71 -5.99
N ASN A 312 18.18 4.60 -6.61
CA ASN A 312 18.46 6.02 -6.72
C ASN A 312 17.21 6.86 -6.43
N GLU A 313 17.30 8.16 -6.67
CA GLU A 313 16.18 9.07 -6.49
C GLU A 313 14.92 8.63 -7.25
N LEU A 314 13.78 8.82 -6.62
CA LEU A 314 12.47 8.63 -7.24
C LEU A 314 12.39 9.41 -8.55
N GLY A 315 12.45 8.72 -9.66
CA GLY A 315 12.47 9.33 -10.99
C GLY A 315 13.14 8.44 -12.03
N ASP A 316 14.12 7.68 -11.64
CA ASP A 316 14.84 6.80 -12.57
C ASP A 316 14.05 5.56 -12.99
N ARG A 317 12.94 5.23 -12.30
CA ARG A 317 12.07 4.08 -12.58
C ARG A 317 12.81 2.75 -12.75
N GLU A 318 14.01 2.65 -12.23
CA GLU A 318 14.81 1.44 -12.23
C GLU A 318 14.58 0.67 -10.93
N TYR A 319 13.39 0.13 -10.79
CA TYR A 319 13.06 -0.73 -9.66
C TYR A 319 13.60 -2.13 -9.89
N ILE A 320 14.24 -2.67 -8.86
CA ILE A 320 14.83 -4.02 -8.86
C ILE A 320 14.24 -4.75 -7.67
N LEU A 321 13.87 -6.02 -7.84
CA LEU A 321 13.41 -6.85 -6.74
C LEU A 321 14.59 -7.28 -5.87
N TYR A 322 14.43 -7.15 -4.56
CA TYR A 322 15.36 -7.62 -3.54
C TYR A 322 14.64 -8.63 -2.65
N SER A 323 15.36 -9.66 -2.24
CA SER A 323 14.91 -10.56 -1.19
C SER A 323 15.59 -10.26 0.13
N MET A 324 14.92 -10.60 1.22
CA MET A 324 15.43 -10.46 2.56
C MET A 324 14.77 -11.44 3.51
N ILE A 325 15.41 -11.75 4.60
CA ILE A 325 14.84 -12.58 5.66
C ILE A 325 14.38 -11.67 6.80
N LEU A 326 13.10 -11.78 7.12
CA LEU A 326 12.48 -11.10 8.26
C LEU A 326 12.33 -12.11 9.40
N THR A 327 12.90 -11.79 10.56
CA THR A 327 12.64 -12.52 11.80
C THR A 327 11.76 -11.67 12.71
N LEU A 328 10.59 -12.20 13.07
CA LEU A 328 9.64 -11.56 13.98
C LEU A 328 9.96 -11.91 15.44
N PRO A 329 9.66 -11.00 16.38
CA PRO A 329 9.85 -11.23 17.79
C PRO A 329 8.86 -12.24 18.37
#